data_a3e5383f2597a0eb04a8a84d6d84a1b7
#
_entry.id   a3e5383f2597a0eb04a8a84d6d84a1b7
#
_cell.length_a   1.000
_cell.length_b   1.000
_cell.length_c   1.000
_cell.angle_alpha   90.00
_cell.angle_beta   90.00
_cell.angle_gamma   90.00
#
_symmetry.space_group_name_H-M   'P 1'
#
loop_
_entity.id
_entity.type
_entity.pdbx_description
1 polymer ?
#
loop_
_entity_poly.entity_id
_entity_poly.type
_entity_poly.pdbx_seq_one_letter_code
_entity_poly.pdbx_strand_id
1 'polypeptide(L)'
;MLLILNKSSAASLFFFINSYFHQMNNRNPVSKIDSKTQRLIIQYSTRKTGRNTIYVTLSKTRCLFSKIILLLHMAINSKITKEGLTFDDVLLVPAYSEVLPREVNIQTQLTRALKINIPLVSAAMDTVTETHLAVALAREGGIGILHKNMSIEKQAEQVRKVKRSESGLIVDPVTLHPEATIGEALRIMRENKIGGIPIVDSNHKLVGILTNRDLRFEKNIKQKVSDVMTKDKLVTAQLGTDLVKAEKILQQYKIEKLPIVDKNKKLIGLITYRDILQYKSHPHASKDSMGRLMVGAAVGITADILLRVEALVHCGVDVITLDSAHGHSKGVIDTVKKVKKAYKDIQIIAGNVATGEGAKALVAAG
;
A
#
# COMPACT_ATOMS: atom_id res chain seq x y z
N MET A 1 -34.42 -17.80 38.51
CA MET A 1 -33.82 -17.90 37.21
C MET A 1 -32.32 -17.98 37.42
N LEU A 2 -31.69 -19.09 36.96
CA LEU A 2 -30.27 -19.34 37.13
C LEU A 2 -29.60 -18.86 35.83
N LEU A 3 -28.74 -17.89 35.92
CA LEU A 3 -27.92 -17.43 34.77
C LEU A 3 -26.51 -18.04 34.95
N ILE A 4 -26.12 -18.91 34.05
CA ILE A 4 -24.77 -19.46 34.00
C ILE A 4 -23.97 -18.66 33.00
N LEU A 5 -22.99 -17.91 33.49
CA LEU A 5 -22.10 -17.12 32.64
C LEU A 5 -20.71 -17.78 32.62
N ASN A 6 -20.04 -17.79 31.48
CA ASN A 6 -18.67 -18.26 31.39
C ASN A 6 -17.67 -17.21 31.96
N LYS A 7 -16.40 -17.60 32.18
CA LYS A 7 -15.40 -16.77 32.87
C LYS A 7 -15.18 -15.38 32.29
N SER A 8 -15.25 -15.24 30.96
CA SER A 8 -15.01 -13.95 30.27
C SER A 8 -16.20 -12.99 30.37
N SER A 9 -17.41 -13.53 30.25
CA SER A 9 -18.66 -12.74 30.36
C SER A 9 -18.93 -12.29 31.79
N ALA A 10 -18.56 -13.12 32.79
CA ALA A 10 -18.70 -12.77 34.21
C ALA A 10 -17.73 -11.67 34.66
N ALA A 11 -16.48 -11.69 34.15
CA ALA A 11 -15.49 -10.66 34.45
C ALA A 11 -15.90 -9.30 33.85
N SER A 12 -16.40 -9.28 32.62
CA SER A 12 -16.88 -8.06 31.97
C SER A 12 -18.11 -7.48 32.66
N LEU A 13 -19.04 -8.33 33.11
CA LEU A 13 -20.21 -7.91 33.85
C LEU A 13 -19.83 -7.38 35.24
N PHE A 14 -18.85 -8.01 35.93
CA PHE A 14 -18.34 -7.57 37.23
C PHE A 14 -17.63 -6.22 37.15
N PHE A 15 -16.83 -5.99 36.10
CA PHE A 15 -16.16 -4.72 35.86
C PHE A 15 -17.17 -3.58 35.55
N PHE A 16 -18.21 -3.88 34.81
CA PHE A 16 -19.25 -2.89 34.45
C PHE A 16 -20.14 -2.55 35.67
N ILE A 17 -20.50 -3.54 36.46
CA ILE A 17 -21.27 -3.34 37.70
C ILE A 17 -20.41 -2.58 38.71
N ASN A 18 -19.15 -2.91 38.92
CA ASN A 18 -18.24 -2.17 39.82
C ASN A 18 -17.96 -0.74 39.34
N SER A 19 -17.78 -0.50 38.06
CA SER A 19 -17.61 0.85 37.49
C SER A 19 -18.87 1.71 37.71
N TYR A 20 -20.03 1.12 37.55
CA TYR A 20 -21.34 1.84 37.76
C TYR A 20 -21.58 2.15 39.23
N PHE A 21 -21.25 1.22 40.17
CA PHE A 21 -21.36 1.46 41.61
C PHE A 21 -20.26 2.39 42.13
N HIS A 22 -19.07 2.40 41.52
CA HIS A 22 -18.02 3.37 41.87
C HIS A 22 -18.36 4.81 41.48
N GLN A 23 -19.18 5.00 40.44
CA GLN A 23 -19.71 6.31 40.05
C GLN A 23 -20.85 6.77 40.97
N MET A 24 -21.54 5.85 41.63
CA MET A 24 -22.69 6.21 42.48
C MET A 24 -22.37 6.35 43.97
N ASN A 25 -21.28 5.72 44.49
CA ASN A 25 -20.92 5.84 45.91
C ASN A 25 -19.42 5.64 46.14
N ASN A 26 -18.79 6.69 46.57
CA ASN A 26 -17.37 6.73 46.91
C ASN A 26 -17.04 6.06 48.23
N ARG A 27 -17.41 4.78 48.50
CA ARG A 27 -16.93 3.99 49.66
C ARG A 27 -17.25 2.48 49.58
N ASN A 28 -16.20 1.68 49.59
CA ASN A 28 -16.00 0.24 49.95
C ASN A 28 -16.93 -0.86 49.42
N PRO A 29 -16.34 -1.93 48.85
CA PRO A 29 -17.06 -3.08 48.31
C PRO A 29 -17.21 -4.21 49.31
N VAL A 30 -18.02 -4.09 50.28
CA VAL A 30 -18.71 -5.22 50.98
C VAL A 30 -19.86 -4.64 51.78
N SER A 31 -21.03 -4.81 51.32
CA SER A 31 -22.19 -4.43 52.14
C SER A 31 -23.02 -5.63 52.49
N LYS A 32 -23.00 -5.99 53.79
CA LYS A 32 -24.13 -6.69 54.43
C LYS A 32 -25.33 -5.75 54.42
N ILE A 33 -26.48 -6.30 54.11
CA ILE A 33 -27.67 -5.50 53.95
C ILE A 33 -28.69 -5.92 54.95
N ASP A 34 -29.25 -4.90 55.56
CA ASP A 34 -30.30 -4.95 56.56
C ASP A 34 -31.65 -5.36 55.94
N SER A 35 -32.40 -6.19 56.69
CA SER A 35 -33.63 -6.83 56.29
C SER A 35 -34.84 -5.87 56.03
N LYS A 36 -34.66 -4.55 56.19
CA LYS A 36 -35.69 -3.56 55.96
C LYS A 36 -35.56 -2.76 54.67
N THR A 37 -34.47 -2.86 53.97
CA THR A 37 -34.25 -2.21 52.70
C THR A 37 -34.01 -3.21 51.58
N GLN A 38 -34.86 -3.20 50.55
CA GLN A 38 -34.83 -4.09 49.37
C GLN A 38 -33.50 -3.92 48.58
N ARG A 39 -32.52 -4.79 48.77
CA ARG A 39 -31.23 -4.72 48.07
C ARG A 39 -30.83 -6.07 47.44
N LEU A 40 -29.98 -5.96 46.43
CA LEU A 40 -29.44 -7.10 45.66
C LEU A 40 -28.23 -7.68 46.40
N ILE A 41 -28.24 -9.00 46.74
CA ILE A 41 -27.08 -9.71 47.30
C ILE A 41 -26.46 -10.52 46.20
N ILE A 42 -25.21 -10.20 45.85
CA ILE A 42 -24.38 -11.01 44.96
C ILE A 42 -23.39 -11.81 45.85
N GLN A 43 -23.56 -13.12 45.93
CA GLN A 43 -22.64 -14.01 46.63
C GLN A 43 -21.74 -14.72 45.62
N TYR A 44 -20.42 -14.58 45.80
CA TYR A 44 -19.42 -15.28 45.03
C TYR A 44 -18.93 -16.51 45.84
N SER A 45 -19.10 -17.70 45.27
CA SER A 45 -18.59 -18.94 45.89
C SER A 45 -17.69 -19.69 44.90
N THR A 46 -16.46 -19.95 45.30
CA THR A 46 -15.54 -20.83 44.55
C THR A 46 -15.61 -22.24 45.16
N ARG A 47 -16.18 -23.21 44.43
CA ARG A 47 -16.03 -24.63 44.79
C ARG A 47 -14.84 -25.25 44.04
N LYS A 48 -14.15 -26.20 44.65
CA LYS A 48 -12.94 -26.94 44.18
C LYS A 48 -13.13 -27.75 42.88
N THR A 49 -14.17 -27.56 42.12
CA THR A 49 -14.50 -28.33 40.90
C THR A 49 -14.19 -27.59 39.59
N GLY A 50 -13.42 -26.51 39.62
CA GLY A 50 -12.93 -25.86 38.41
C GLY A 50 -13.96 -25.06 37.57
N ARG A 51 -15.23 -25.03 37.97
CA ARG A 51 -16.26 -24.17 37.32
C ARG A 51 -16.72 -23.10 38.31
N ASN A 52 -16.45 -21.85 37.97
CA ASN A 52 -16.97 -20.71 38.74
C ASN A 52 -18.42 -20.46 38.33
N THR A 53 -19.34 -20.66 39.29
CA THR A 53 -20.77 -20.37 39.06
C THR A 53 -21.16 -19.20 39.95
N ILE A 54 -21.76 -18.19 39.37
CA ILE A 54 -22.28 -17.01 40.08
C ILE A 54 -23.78 -17.24 40.30
N TYR A 55 -24.19 -17.32 41.56
CA TYR A 55 -25.62 -17.40 41.94
C TYR A 55 -26.11 -16.00 42.26
N VAL A 56 -27.12 -15.56 41.55
CA VAL A 56 -27.81 -14.29 41.81
C VAL A 56 -29.19 -14.64 42.37
N THR A 57 -29.41 -14.43 43.69
CA THR A 57 -30.69 -14.67 44.30
C THR A 57 -31.48 -13.36 44.35
N LEU A 58 -32.61 -13.33 43.66
CA LEU A 58 -33.50 -12.17 43.60
C LEU A 58 -34.61 -12.29 44.62
N SER A 59 -34.59 -11.48 45.69
CA SER A 59 -35.71 -11.34 46.61
C SER A 59 -36.59 -10.13 46.20
N LYS A 60 -37.82 -10.39 45.84
CA LYS A 60 -38.97 -9.48 45.67
C LYS A 60 -38.81 -8.17 44.86
N THR A 61 -37.76 -7.92 44.07
CA THR A 61 -37.61 -6.70 43.27
C THR A 61 -37.68 -6.95 41.75
N ARG A 62 -38.74 -7.65 41.31
CA ARG A 62 -38.97 -7.90 39.86
C ARG A 62 -38.93 -6.63 38.98
N CYS A 63 -39.36 -5.48 39.51
CA CYS A 63 -39.49 -4.26 38.71
C CYS A 63 -38.15 -3.54 38.44
N LEU A 64 -37.23 -3.49 39.42
CA LEU A 64 -35.95 -2.79 39.24
C LEU A 64 -34.96 -3.59 38.35
N PHE A 65 -34.94 -4.90 38.54
CA PHE A 65 -34.08 -5.79 37.77
C PHE A 65 -34.55 -5.89 36.31
N SER A 66 -35.85 -5.92 36.08
CA SER A 66 -36.43 -5.85 34.73
C SER A 66 -36.08 -4.53 34.01
N LYS A 67 -36.12 -3.40 34.75
CA LYS A 67 -35.69 -2.10 34.20
C LYS A 67 -34.21 -2.03 33.94
N ILE A 68 -33.36 -2.59 34.80
CA ILE A 68 -31.90 -2.65 34.58
C ILE A 68 -31.55 -3.55 33.40
N ILE A 69 -32.17 -4.74 33.27
CA ILE A 69 -32.00 -5.62 32.12
C ILE A 69 -32.51 -4.93 30.84
N LEU A 70 -33.64 -4.24 30.89
CA LEU A 70 -34.18 -3.51 29.75
C LEU A 70 -33.23 -2.36 29.32
N LEU A 71 -32.72 -1.58 30.29
CA LEU A 71 -31.74 -0.53 30.04
C LEU A 71 -30.40 -1.05 29.51
N LEU A 72 -29.91 -2.18 30.07
CA LEU A 72 -28.72 -2.89 29.53
C LEU A 72 -29.01 -3.41 28.12
N HIS A 73 -30.18 -4.01 27.88
CA HIS A 73 -30.56 -4.51 26.57
C HIS A 73 -30.69 -3.39 25.53
N MET A 74 -31.32 -2.27 25.92
CA MET A 74 -31.40 -1.06 25.08
C MET A 74 -30.03 -0.42 24.84
N ALA A 75 -29.15 -0.35 25.86
CA ALA A 75 -27.81 0.20 25.73
C ALA A 75 -26.88 -0.70 24.90
N ILE A 76 -27.00 -2.01 24.99
CA ILE A 76 -26.28 -2.99 24.17
C ILE A 76 -26.79 -2.95 22.73
N ASN A 77 -28.11 -2.97 22.53
CA ASN A 77 -28.72 -2.92 21.20
C ASN A 77 -28.43 -1.61 20.45
N SER A 78 -28.17 -0.50 21.14
CA SER A 78 -27.78 0.74 20.48
C SER A 78 -26.34 0.75 19.93
N LYS A 79 -25.46 -0.09 20.47
CA LYS A 79 -24.05 -0.19 20.07
C LYS A 79 -23.73 -1.43 19.24
N ILE A 80 -24.47 -2.53 19.45
CA ILE A 80 -24.32 -3.77 18.70
C ILE A 80 -25.48 -3.82 17.70
N THR A 81 -25.20 -3.47 16.47
CA THR A 81 -26.21 -3.41 15.41
C THR A 81 -26.33 -4.70 14.61
N LYS A 82 -25.28 -5.52 14.62
CA LYS A 82 -25.17 -6.71 13.76
C LYS A 82 -24.11 -7.66 14.30
N GLU A 83 -24.33 -8.96 14.13
CA GLU A 83 -23.29 -9.97 14.25
C GLU A 83 -22.43 -9.96 13.00
N GLY A 84 -21.10 -10.01 13.15
CA GLY A 84 -20.13 -10.08 12.07
C GLY A 84 -19.37 -11.41 12.13
N LEU A 85 -19.27 -12.09 10.99
CA LEU A 85 -18.47 -13.30 10.85
C LEU A 85 -17.07 -12.94 10.31
N THR A 86 -16.05 -13.64 10.77
CA THR A 86 -14.69 -13.58 10.21
C THR A 86 -14.44 -14.77 9.27
N PHE A 87 -13.35 -14.73 8.51
CA PHE A 87 -12.97 -15.86 7.67
C PHE A 87 -12.62 -17.12 8.46
N ASP A 88 -12.26 -16.98 9.75
CA ASP A 88 -12.04 -18.10 10.66
C ASP A 88 -13.35 -18.79 11.09
N ASP A 89 -14.48 -18.10 10.96
CA ASP A 89 -15.79 -18.62 11.35
C ASP A 89 -16.54 -19.31 10.19
N VAL A 90 -16.09 -19.15 8.94
CA VAL A 90 -16.84 -19.58 7.76
C VAL A 90 -15.97 -20.27 6.72
N LEU A 91 -16.60 -21.13 5.92
CA LEU A 91 -16.03 -21.72 4.71
C LEU A 91 -16.89 -21.34 3.52
N LEU A 92 -16.25 -21.11 2.37
CA LEU A 92 -16.95 -20.93 1.11
C LEU A 92 -17.54 -22.27 0.66
N VAL A 93 -18.83 -22.30 0.38
CA VAL A 93 -19.49 -23.48 -0.18
C VAL A 93 -19.08 -23.66 -1.64
N PRO A 94 -18.53 -24.82 -2.04
CA PRO A 94 -18.21 -25.09 -3.43
C PRO A 94 -19.48 -25.00 -4.30
N ALA A 95 -19.36 -24.34 -5.45
CA ALA A 95 -20.43 -24.23 -6.42
C ALA A 95 -20.07 -24.96 -7.71
N TYR A 96 -21.08 -25.29 -8.53
CA TYR A 96 -20.86 -25.81 -9.86
C TYR A 96 -20.06 -24.82 -10.71
N SER A 97 -19.08 -25.34 -11.47
CA SER A 97 -18.22 -24.51 -12.32
C SER A 97 -18.00 -25.21 -13.68
N GLU A 98 -18.07 -24.44 -14.74
CA GLU A 98 -17.70 -24.85 -16.10
C GLU A 98 -16.32 -24.30 -16.50
N VAL A 99 -15.68 -23.52 -15.61
CA VAL A 99 -14.38 -22.88 -15.86
C VAL A 99 -13.26 -23.72 -15.26
N LEU A 100 -12.29 -24.09 -16.09
CA LEU A 100 -11.09 -24.79 -15.63
C LEU A 100 -10.15 -23.81 -14.87
N PRO A 101 -9.38 -24.26 -13.86
CA PRO A 101 -8.48 -23.39 -13.09
C PRO A 101 -7.53 -22.55 -13.95
N ARG A 102 -7.04 -23.08 -15.07
CA ARG A 102 -6.15 -22.37 -16.02
C ARG A 102 -6.83 -21.28 -16.84
N GLU A 103 -8.16 -21.28 -16.88
CA GLU A 103 -8.99 -20.36 -17.68
C GLU A 103 -9.57 -19.24 -16.80
N VAL A 104 -9.33 -19.31 -15.49
CA VAL A 104 -9.84 -18.32 -14.54
C VAL A 104 -9.13 -16.97 -14.76
N ASN A 105 -9.92 -15.93 -14.98
CA ASN A 105 -9.43 -14.55 -14.98
C ASN A 105 -9.69 -13.93 -13.61
N ILE A 106 -8.61 -13.64 -12.88
CA ILE A 106 -8.65 -13.04 -11.55
C ILE A 106 -8.29 -11.54 -11.55
N GLN A 107 -8.15 -10.93 -12.73
CA GLN A 107 -7.95 -9.51 -12.87
C GLN A 107 -9.09 -8.74 -12.18
N THR A 108 -8.74 -7.72 -11.40
CA THR A 108 -9.73 -6.97 -10.63
C THR A 108 -9.52 -5.47 -10.73
N GLN A 109 -10.62 -4.73 -10.57
CA GLN A 109 -10.63 -3.28 -10.53
C GLN A 109 -10.30 -2.83 -9.09
N LEU A 110 -9.09 -2.29 -8.88
CA LEU A 110 -8.65 -1.79 -7.58
C LEU A 110 -9.28 -0.43 -7.24
N THR A 111 -9.27 0.47 -8.23
CA THR A 111 -9.91 1.80 -8.13
C THR A 111 -10.65 2.09 -9.43
N ARG A 112 -11.26 3.26 -9.57
CA ARG A 112 -11.98 3.63 -10.81
C ARG A 112 -11.11 3.54 -12.06
N ALA A 113 -9.81 3.81 -11.95
CA ALA A 113 -8.89 3.82 -13.09
C ALA A 113 -7.80 2.75 -13.07
N LEU A 114 -7.57 2.09 -11.92
CA LEU A 114 -6.49 1.12 -11.77
C LEU A 114 -7.04 -0.30 -11.75
N LYS A 115 -6.48 -1.16 -12.59
CA LYS A 115 -6.67 -2.61 -12.57
C LYS A 115 -5.39 -3.29 -12.12
N ILE A 116 -5.53 -4.38 -11.39
CA ILE A 116 -4.44 -5.29 -11.01
C ILE A 116 -4.75 -6.67 -11.53
N ASN A 117 -3.72 -7.44 -11.86
CA ASN A 117 -3.88 -8.73 -12.55
C ASN A 117 -4.18 -9.88 -11.59
N ILE A 118 -3.83 -9.74 -10.32
CA ILE A 118 -4.27 -10.61 -9.21
C ILE A 118 -4.83 -9.75 -8.08
N PRO A 119 -5.86 -10.18 -7.33
CA PRO A 119 -6.52 -9.39 -6.29
C PRO A 119 -5.72 -9.36 -4.97
N LEU A 120 -4.42 -9.05 -5.04
CA LEU A 120 -3.54 -8.98 -3.88
C LEU A 120 -2.95 -7.57 -3.73
N VAL A 121 -3.12 -7.02 -2.53
CA VAL A 121 -2.58 -5.73 -2.12
C VAL A 121 -1.81 -5.93 -0.82
N SER A 122 -0.54 -5.54 -0.75
CA SER A 122 0.18 -5.63 0.52
C SER A 122 -0.14 -4.46 1.45
N ALA A 123 -0.24 -4.76 2.74
CA ALA A 123 -0.56 -3.77 3.76
C ALA A 123 0.57 -2.74 3.92
N ALA A 124 0.19 -1.49 4.19
CA ALA A 124 1.10 -0.37 4.42
C ALA A 124 1.73 -0.41 5.83
N MET A 125 2.36 -1.52 6.17
CA MET A 125 2.97 -1.76 7.47
C MET A 125 4.48 -1.58 7.41
N ASP A 126 5.04 -0.95 8.45
CA ASP A 126 6.48 -0.83 8.64
C ASP A 126 7.13 -2.21 8.66
N THR A 127 8.31 -2.33 8.09
CA THR A 127 9.08 -3.57 7.91
C THR A 127 8.39 -4.66 7.06
N VAL A 128 7.18 -4.44 6.58
CA VAL A 128 6.44 -5.37 5.70
C VAL A 128 6.50 -4.88 4.26
N THR A 129 5.91 -3.71 3.96
CA THR A 129 5.85 -3.21 2.59
C THR A 129 6.83 -2.06 2.37
N GLU A 130 8.01 -2.41 1.93
CA GLU A 130 9.03 -1.52 1.37
C GLU A 130 9.26 -1.85 -0.11
N THR A 131 10.24 -1.19 -0.75
CA THR A 131 10.56 -1.35 -2.18
C THR A 131 10.62 -2.82 -2.62
N HIS A 132 11.24 -3.69 -1.83
CA HIS A 132 11.47 -5.09 -2.22
C HIS A 132 10.15 -5.87 -2.39
N LEU A 133 9.27 -5.82 -1.37
CA LEU A 133 7.98 -6.50 -1.45
C LEU A 133 7.06 -5.83 -2.49
N ALA A 134 7.09 -4.49 -2.60
CA ALA A 134 6.27 -3.79 -3.60
C ALA A 134 6.65 -4.22 -5.03
N VAL A 135 7.95 -4.37 -5.33
CA VAL A 135 8.43 -4.89 -6.62
C VAL A 135 8.00 -6.33 -6.83
N ALA A 136 8.22 -7.21 -5.85
CA ALA A 136 7.88 -8.63 -5.97
C ALA A 136 6.38 -8.82 -6.23
N LEU A 137 5.54 -8.14 -5.45
CA LEU A 137 4.08 -8.25 -5.60
C LEU A 137 3.56 -7.67 -6.92
N ALA A 138 4.13 -6.55 -7.37
CA ALA A 138 3.75 -5.97 -8.67
C ALA A 138 4.15 -6.87 -9.84
N ARG A 139 5.27 -7.60 -9.75
CA ARG A 139 5.70 -8.61 -10.73
C ARG A 139 4.72 -9.76 -10.87
N GLU A 140 4.17 -10.20 -9.76
CA GLU A 140 3.15 -11.25 -9.74
C GLU A 140 1.75 -10.76 -10.12
N GLY A 141 1.57 -9.46 -10.36
CA GLY A 141 0.30 -8.88 -10.80
C GLY A 141 -0.54 -8.21 -9.71
N GLY A 142 -0.04 -8.14 -8.48
CA GLY A 142 -0.64 -7.38 -7.38
C GLY A 142 -0.15 -5.94 -7.31
N ILE A 143 -0.25 -5.31 -6.13
CA ILE A 143 0.29 -3.97 -5.87
C ILE A 143 0.75 -3.85 -4.41
N GLY A 144 1.93 -3.26 -4.20
CA GLY A 144 2.44 -2.94 -2.87
C GLY A 144 2.09 -1.51 -2.45
N ILE A 145 1.65 -1.34 -1.20
CA ILE A 145 1.40 -0.02 -0.61
C ILE A 145 2.53 0.30 0.39
N LEU A 146 3.44 1.19 0.00
CA LEU A 146 4.57 1.60 0.83
C LEU A 146 4.10 2.30 2.10
N HIS A 147 4.64 1.92 3.26
CA HIS A 147 4.26 2.48 4.55
C HIS A 147 4.72 3.94 4.71
N LYS A 148 4.06 4.66 5.63
CA LYS A 148 4.32 6.11 5.90
C LYS A 148 5.30 6.39 7.03
N ASN A 149 5.79 5.36 7.75
CA ASN A 149 6.69 5.55 8.89
C ASN A 149 8.13 5.83 8.43
N MET A 150 8.28 6.90 7.66
CA MET A 150 9.56 7.39 7.14
C MET A 150 9.43 8.85 6.70
N SER A 151 10.55 9.52 6.42
CA SER A 151 10.54 10.88 5.88
C SER A 151 9.89 10.92 4.49
N ILE A 152 9.47 12.12 4.06
CA ILE A 152 8.87 12.34 2.74
C ILE A 152 9.84 11.90 1.64
N GLU A 153 11.11 12.30 1.77
CA GLU A 153 12.17 12.02 0.80
C GLU A 153 12.44 10.53 0.68
N LYS A 154 12.50 9.82 1.82
CA LYS A 154 12.72 8.36 1.85
C LYS A 154 11.55 7.62 1.20
N GLN A 155 10.30 8.00 1.47
CA GLN A 155 9.13 7.37 0.87
C GLN A 155 9.07 7.63 -0.65
N ALA A 156 9.32 8.86 -1.07
CA ALA A 156 9.42 9.23 -2.49
C ALA A 156 10.53 8.46 -3.20
N GLU A 157 11.69 8.29 -2.55
CA GLU A 157 12.79 7.49 -3.10
C GLU A 157 12.42 6.00 -3.22
N GLN A 158 11.65 5.44 -2.30
CA GLN A 158 11.14 4.07 -2.43
C GLN A 158 10.18 3.94 -3.62
N VAL A 159 9.25 4.89 -3.84
CA VAL A 159 8.40 4.93 -5.04
C VAL A 159 9.27 4.94 -6.30
N ARG A 160 10.26 5.83 -6.35
CA ARG A 160 11.19 5.95 -7.50
C ARG A 160 11.93 4.64 -7.77
N LYS A 161 12.38 3.94 -6.73
CA LYS A 161 13.04 2.63 -6.86
C LYS A 161 12.12 1.57 -7.45
N VAL A 162 10.84 1.50 -7.01
CA VAL A 162 9.86 0.58 -7.61
C VAL A 162 9.65 0.92 -9.08
N LYS A 163 9.42 2.19 -9.41
CA LYS A 163 9.21 2.64 -10.79
C LYS A 163 10.40 2.39 -11.73
N ARG A 164 11.61 2.41 -11.18
CA ARG A 164 12.86 2.12 -11.93
C ARG A 164 13.23 0.64 -11.97
N SER A 165 12.64 -0.20 -11.14
CA SER A 165 13.01 -1.63 -11.07
C SER A 165 12.65 -2.40 -12.34
N GLU A 166 11.53 -2.06 -12.95
CA GLU A 166 11.13 -2.51 -14.28
C GLU A 166 10.46 -1.35 -15.01
N SER A 167 11.02 -1.01 -16.16
CA SER A 167 10.52 0.05 -17.00
C SER A 167 10.62 -0.42 -18.44
N GLY A 168 9.51 -0.46 -19.15
CA GLY A 168 9.56 -0.72 -20.59
C GLY A 168 10.33 0.38 -21.34
N LEU A 169 10.31 1.59 -20.79
CA LEU A 169 11.08 2.75 -21.23
C LEU A 169 11.63 3.45 -19.98
N ILE A 170 12.94 3.50 -19.82
CA ILE A 170 13.58 4.33 -18.80
C ILE A 170 13.41 5.79 -19.23
N VAL A 171 12.47 6.49 -18.63
CA VAL A 171 12.27 7.92 -18.84
C VAL A 171 13.32 8.68 -18.03
N ASP A 172 13.92 9.70 -18.64
CA ASP A 172 14.99 10.49 -18.03
C ASP A 172 16.18 9.61 -17.55
N PRO A 173 16.85 8.89 -18.48
CA PRO A 173 18.01 8.07 -18.14
C PRO A 173 19.16 8.94 -17.63
N VAL A 174 20.02 8.35 -16.81
CA VAL A 174 21.25 9.01 -16.40
C VAL A 174 22.10 9.29 -17.63
N THR A 175 22.51 10.54 -17.82
CA THR A 175 23.30 11.01 -18.98
C THR A 175 24.62 11.63 -18.53
N LEU A 176 25.56 11.74 -19.46
CA LEU A 176 26.81 12.47 -19.28
C LEU A 176 27.05 13.40 -20.47
N HIS A 177 27.86 14.41 -20.22
CA HIS A 177 28.37 15.30 -21.28
C HIS A 177 29.60 14.69 -21.97
N PRO A 178 29.84 14.94 -23.26
CA PRO A 178 31.02 14.41 -23.99
C PRO A 178 32.37 14.76 -23.35
N GLU A 179 32.44 15.90 -22.66
CA GLU A 179 33.65 16.39 -21.96
C GLU A 179 33.91 15.73 -20.61
N ALA A 180 32.96 14.92 -20.09
CA ALA A 180 33.16 14.17 -18.86
C ALA A 180 34.30 13.16 -19.01
N THR A 181 34.90 12.76 -17.89
CA THR A 181 35.98 11.77 -17.88
C THR A 181 35.44 10.35 -17.78
N ILE A 182 36.23 9.38 -18.23
CA ILE A 182 35.95 7.95 -18.06
C ILE A 182 35.85 7.61 -16.57
N GLY A 183 36.66 8.23 -15.70
CA GLY A 183 36.61 8.03 -14.25
C GLY A 183 35.23 8.45 -13.66
N GLU A 184 34.69 9.56 -14.12
CA GLU A 184 33.35 10.02 -13.74
C GLU A 184 32.27 9.06 -14.25
N ALA A 185 32.36 8.61 -15.50
CA ALA A 185 31.44 7.67 -16.08
C ALA A 185 31.42 6.34 -15.29
N LEU A 186 32.59 5.80 -14.95
CA LEU A 186 32.71 4.56 -14.14
C LEU A 186 32.11 4.73 -12.74
N ARG A 187 32.30 5.88 -12.10
CA ARG A 187 31.70 6.20 -10.80
C ARG A 187 30.16 6.17 -10.90
N ILE A 188 29.61 6.91 -11.86
CA ILE A 188 28.16 7.00 -12.09
C ILE A 188 27.56 5.62 -12.44
N MET A 189 28.22 4.84 -13.29
CA MET A 189 27.76 3.50 -13.66
C MET A 189 27.71 2.58 -12.43
N ARG A 190 28.69 2.67 -11.53
CA ARG A 190 28.76 1.88 -10.28
C ARG A 190 27.68 2.31 -9.30
N GLU A 191 27.54 3.62 -9.04
CA GLU A 191 26.56 4.17 -8.11
C GLU A 191 25.13 3.83 -8.53
N ASN A 192 24.83 3.90 -9.83
CA ASN A 192 23.50 3.63 -10.38
C ASN A 192 23.31 2.16 -10.82
N LYS A 193 24.32 1.29 -10.71
CA LYS A 193 24.31 -0.12 -11.15
C LYS A 193 23.87 -0.29 -12.61
N ILE A 194 24.35 0.59 -13.49
CA ILE A 194 24.02 0.61 -14.91
C ILE A 194 25.24 0.24 -15.76
N GLY A 195 25.01 -0.44 -16.90
CA GLY A 195 26.06 -0.90 -17.81
C GLY A 195 26.24 -0.02 -19.05
N GLY A 196 25.74 1.21 -19.04
CA GLY A 196 25.93 2.19 -20.10
C GLY A 196 25.11 3.45 -19.92
N ILE A 197 25.62 4.54 -20.48
CA ILE A 197 25.12 5.89 -20.27
C ILE A 197 24.98 6.56 -21.65
N PRO A 198 23.80 7.10 -22.01
CA PRO A 198 23.64 8.00 -23.15
C PRO A 198 24.44 9.29 -22.93
N ILE A 199 25.11 9.74 -23.98
CA ILE A 199 25.89 10.99 -23.95
C ILE A 199 25.12 12.05 -24.70
N VAL A 200 24.92 13.20 -24.05
CA VAL A 200 24.12 14.31 -24.57
C VAL A 200 24.92 15.62 -24.56
N ASP A 201 24.64 16.48 -25.53
CA ASP A 201 25.18 17.83 -25.56
C ASP A 201 24.42 18.80 -24.62
N SER A 202 24.83 20.07 -24.58
CA SER A 202 24.21 21.11 -23.75
C SER A 202 22.74 21.39 -24.11
N ASN A 203 22.27 20.95 -25.28
CA ASN A 203 20.87 21.06 -25.70
C ASN A 203 20.07 19.78 -25.47
N HIS A 204 20.65 18.83 -24.71
CA HIS A 204 20.08 17.51 -24.43
C HIS A 204 19.88 16.64 -25.70
N LYS A 205 20.63 16.92 -26.78
CA LYS A 205 20.64 16.06 -27.97
C LYS A 205 21.58 14.89 -27.74
N LEU A 206 21.16 13.72 -28.16
CA LEU A 206 21.97 12.52 -28.11
C LEU A 206 23.13 12.60 -29.11
N VAL A 207 24.35 12.53 -28.61
CA VAL A 207 25.60 12.58 -29.41
C VAL A 207 26.39 11.29 -29.39
N GLY A 208 26.08 10.38 -28.44
CA GLY A 208 26.74 9.09 -28.33
C GLY A 208 26.15 8.22 -27.24
N ILE A 209 26.72 7.03 -27.09
CA ILE A 209 26.46 6.12 -25.97
C ILE A 209 27.78 5.53 -25.48
N LEU A 210 27.96 5.47 -24.17
CA LEU A 210 29.11 4.82 -23.53
C LEU A 210 28.64 3.58 -22.80
N THR A 211 29.26 2.44 -23.06
CA THR A 211 28.86 1.16 -22.48
C THR A 211 30.04 0.42 -21.84
N ASN A 212 29.78 -0.61 -21.05
CA ASN A 212 30.81 -1.49 -20.50
C ASN A 212 31.69 -2.13 -21.60
N ARG A 213 31.16 -2.27 -22.83
CA ARG A 213 31.91 -2.79 -23.97
C ARG A 213 33.01 -1.82 -24.38
N ASP A 214 32.67 -0.52 -24.43
CA ASP A 214 33.62 0.54 -24.83
C ASP A 214 34.71 0.72 -23.77
N LEU A 215 34.35 0.52 -22.48
CA LEU A 215 35.28 0.68 -21.35
C LEU A 215 36.12 -0.55 -21.00
N ARG A 216 35.83 -1.70 -21.61
CA ARG A 216 36.43 -3.00 -21.21
C ARG A 216 37.95 -3.02 -21.15
N PHE A 217 38.60 -2.35 -22.09
CA PHE A 217 40.06 -2.33 -22.22
C PHE A 217 40.66 -0.96 -21.94
N GLU A 218 39.82 0.03 -21.58
CA GLU A 218 40.27 1.39 -21.32
C GLU A 218 40.89 1.50 -19.93
N LYS A 219 42.13 2.00 -19.87
CA LYS A 219 42.89 2.16 -18.63
C LYS A 219 43.03 3.63 -18.20
N ASN A 220 42.89 4.55 -19.15
CA ASN A 220 43.07 5.98 -18.90
C ASN A 220 41.78 6.64 -18.39
N ILE A 221 41.59 6.64 -17.07
CA ILE A 221 40.41 7.24 -16.44
C ILE A 221 40.28 8.77 -16.62
N LYS A 222 41.36 9.46 -17.05
CA LYS A 222 41.37 10.91 -17.29
C LYS A 222 40.94 11.26 -18.71
N GLN A 223 40.85 10.27 -19.62
CA GLN A 223 40.43 10.48 -21.00
C GLN A 223 38.97 10.93 -21.06
N LYS A 224 38.63 11.73 -22.06
CA LYS A 224 37.25 12.21 -22.27
C LYS A 224 36.36 11.10 -22.80
N VAL A 225 35.09 11.11 -22.38
CA VAL A 225 34.05 10.20 -22.85
C VAL A 225 33.88 10.30 -24.39
N SER A 226 34.02 11.48 -24.96
CA SER A 226 33.92 11.73 -26.41
C SER A 226 34.89 10.94 -27.27
N ASP A 227 36.04 10.50 -26.69
CA ASP A 227 37.08 9.79 -27.40
C ASP A 227 36.82 8.29 -27.50
N VAL A 228 36.01 7.76 -26.57
CA VAL A 228 35.77 6.32 -26.38
C VAL A 228 34.32 5.92 -26.68
N MET A 229 33.36 6.85 -26.55
CA MET A 229 31.95 6.56 -26.80
C MET A 229 31.67 6.10 -28.22
N THR A 230 30.66 5.26 -28.39
CA THR A 230 30.10 4.96 -29.71
C THR A 230 29.30 6.17 -30.19
N LYS A 231 29.77 6.84 -31.27
CA LYS A 231 29.13 8.02 -31.90
C LYS A 231 28.74 7.76 -33.35
N ASP A 232 29.52 6.98 -34.07
CA ASP A 232 29.24 6.63 -35.45
C ASP A 232 28.20 5.53 -35.54
N LYS A 233 27.24 5.63 -36.47
CA LYS A 233 26.16 4.65 -36.67
C LYS A 233 25.32 4.41 -35.41
N LEU A 234 25.07 5.48 -34.62
CA LEU A 234 24.27 5.40 -33.42
C LEU A 234 22.84 4.95 -33.75
N VAL A 235 22.47 3.78 -33.24
CA VAL A 235 21.13 3.21 -33.43
C VAL A 235 20.19 3.83 -32.41
N THR A 236 19.11 4.43 -32.87
CA THR A 236 18.07 5.07 -32.03
C THR A 236 16.68 4.67 -32.52
N ALA A 237 15.67 4.87 -31.67
CA ALA A 237 14.27 4.74 -32.07
C ALA A 237 13.48 5.97 -31.61
N GLN A 238 12.27 6.13 -32.12
CA GLN A 238 11.41 7.28 -31.78
C GLN A 238 10.46 6.95 -30.62
N LEU A 239 9.93 7.97 -29.99
CA LEU A 239 8.88 7.85 -28.98
C LEU A 239 7.68 7.07 -29.57
N GLY A 240 7.12 6.15 -28.79
CA GLY A 240 6.05 5.24 -29.23
C GLY A 240 6.56 3.91 -29.78
N THR A 241 7.87 3.66 -29.80
CA THR A 241 8.42 2.34 -30.08
C THR A 241 8.04 1.37 -28.98
N ASP A 242 7.26 0.32 -29.29
CA ASP A 242 6.90 -0.74 -28.38
C ASP A 242 8.08 -1.71 -28.13
N LEU A 243 8.01 -2.50 -27.06
CA LEU A 243 9.09 -3.43 -26.67
C LEU A 243 9.36 -4.50 -27.72
N VAL A 244 8.36 -4.92 -28.52
CA VAL A 244 8.53 -5.92 -29.58
C VAL A 244 9.36 -5.37 -30.73
N LYS A 245 9.09 -4.12 -31.13
CA LYS A 245 9.90 -3.41 -32.13
C LYS A 245 11.29 -3.12 -31.63
N ALA A 246 11.41 -2.66 -30.34
CA ALA A 246 12.69 -2.43 -29.71
C ALA A 246 13.56 -3.70 -29.68
N GLU A 247 12.97 -4.85 -29.35
CA GLU A 247 13.66 -6.15 -29.36
C GLU A 247 14.24 -6.47 -30.75
N LYS A 248 13.44 -6.33 -31.81
CA LYS A 248 13.90 -6.56 -33.19
C LYS A 248 15.08 -5.68 -33.56
N ILE A 249 15.03 -4.39 -33.17
CA ILE A 249 16.15 -3.45 -33.40
C ILE A 249 17.39 -3.87 -32.63
N LEU A 250 17.24 -4.17 -31.33
CA LEU A 250 18.36 -4.63 -30.49
C LEU A 250 19.01 -5.89 -31.06
N GLN A 251 18.21 -6.85 -31.53
CA GLN A 251 18.68 -8.09 -32.16
C GLN A 251 19.39 -7.84 -33.49
N GLN A 252 18.78 -7.04 -34.38
CA GLN A 252 19.32 -6.72 -35.72
C GLN A 252 20.67 -6.07 -35.62
N TYR A 253 20.84 -5.10 -34.71
CA TYR A 253 22.07 -4.34 -34.54
C TYR A 253 23.04 -4.93 -33.49
N LYS A 254 22.67 -6.05 -32.83
CA LYS A 254 23.44 -6.73 -31.77
C LYS A 254 23.85 -5.77 -30.64
N ILE A 255 22.93 -4.90 -30.22
CA ILE A 255 23.11 -3.93 -29.16
C ILE A 255 22.20 -4.26 -27.95
N GLU A 256 22.59 -3.81 -26.77
CA GLU A 256 21.83 -4.05 -25.52
C GLU A 256 21.02 -2.84 -25.06
N LYS A 257 21.24 -1.67 -25.65
CA LYS A 257 20.64 -0.41 -25.24
C LYS A 257 20.21 0.36 -26.47
N LEU A 258 18.96 0.81 -26.46
CA LEU A 258 18.32 1.55 -27.54
C LEU A 258 17.85 2.91 -27.01
N PRO A 259 18.59 3.99 -27.28
CA PRO A 259 18.13 5.34 -26.95
C PRO A 259 16.88 5.71 -27.75
N ILE A 260 15.89 6.28 -27.03
CA ILE A 260 14.66 6.81 -27.61
C ILE A 260 14.79 8.33 -27.72
N VAL A 261 14.57 8.85 -28.91
CA VAL A 261 14.74 10.27 -29.19
C VAL A 261 13.48 10.89 -29.82
N ASP A 262 13.36 12.18 -29.72
CA ASP A 262 12.34 12.95 -30.47
C ASP A 262 12.80 13.27 -31.92
N LYS A 263 11.94 13.98 -32.64
CA LYS A 263 12.23 14.44 -34.02
C LYS A 263 13.48 15.34 -34.12
N ASN A 264 13.86 15.99 -33.00
CA ASN A 264 15.00 16.90 -32.91
C ASN A 264 16.25 16.20 -32.38
N LYS A 265 16.24 14.84 -32.26
CA LYS A 265 17.28 14.02 -31.68
C LYS A 265 17.53 14.29 -30.17
N LYS A 266 16.60 14.92 -29.46
CA LYS A 266 16.69 15.03 -28.00
C LYS A 266 16.38 13.68 -27.36
N LEU A 267 17.16 13.31 -26.37
CA LEU A 267 16.97 12.07 -25.62
C LEU A 267 15.70 12.15 -24.79
N ILE A 268 14.78 11.20 -24.97
CA ILE A 268 13.55 11.07 -24.21
C ILE A 268 13.66 9.90 -23.21
N GLY A 269 14.36 8.83 -23.62
CA GLY A 269 14.46 7.64 -22.79
C GLY A 269 15.43 6.61 -23.32
N LEU A 270 15.47 5.48 -22.65
CA LEU A 270 16.33 4.36 -22.97
C LEU A 270 15.57 3.04 -22.80
N ILE A 271 15.60 2.16 -23.78
CA ILE A 271 15.15 0.76 -23.66
C ILE A 271 16.37 -0.14 -23.60
N THR A 272 16.40 -1.09 -22.67
CA THR A 272 17.50 -2.05 -22.58
C THR A 272 17.02 -3.48 -22.84
N TYR A 273 17.92 -4.34 -23.28
CA TYR A 273 17.64 -5.76 -23.44
C TYR A 273 17.17 -6.41 -22.11
N ARG A 274 17.70 -5.93 -20.99
CA ARG A 274 17.31 -6.40 -19.66
C ARG A 274 15.83 -6.12 -19.38
N ASP A 275 15.30 -4.94 -19.77
CA ASP A 275 13.90 -4.57 -19.59
C ASP A 275 12.98 -5.50 -20.40
N ILE A 276 13.41 -5.87 -21.61
CA ILE A 276 12.67 -6.82 -22.47
C ILE A 276 12.65 -8.23 -21.84
N LEU A 277 13.77 -8.71 -21.31
CA LEU A 277 13.81 -9.99 -20.62
C LEU A 277 12.91 -10.01 -19.39
N GLN A 278 12.93 -8.94 -18.60
CA GLN A 278 12.07 -8.81 -17.43
C GLN A 278 10.58 -8.76 -17.81
N TYR A 279 10.24 -8.06 -18.89
CA TYR A 279 8.87 -8.06 -19.41
C TYR A 279 8.40 -9.47 -19.78
N LYS A 280 9.24 -10.29 -20.40
CA LYS A 280 8.92 -11.66 -20.78
C LYS A 280 8.84 -12.62 -19.59
N SER A 281 9.65 -12.41 -18.55
CA SER A 281 9.65 -13.24 -17.35
C SER A 281 8.45 -12.98 -16.42
N HIS A 282 7.86 -11.77 -16.49
CA HIS A 282 6.70 -11.39 -15.67
C HIS A 282 5.54 -10.88 -16.54
N PRO A 283 4.89 -11.76 -17.32
CA PRO A 283 3.83 -11.35 -18.27
C PRO A 283 2.58 -10.83 -17.56
N HIS A 284 2.38 -11.23 -16.30
CA HIS A 284 1.22 -10.83 -15.48
C HIS A 284 1.51 -9.62 -14.58
N ALA A 285 2.70 -9.02 -14.68
CA ALA A 285 3.06 -7.87 -13.83
C ALA A 285 2.07 -6.71 -13.96
N SER A 286 1.69 -6.13 -12.82
CA SER A 286 0.87 -4.91 -12.79
C SER A 286 1.71 -3.71 -13.18
N LYS A 287 1.44 -3.14 -14.36
CA LYS A 287 2.20 -2.05 -14.96
C LYS A 287 1.30 -0.87 -15.30
N ASP A 288 1.88 0.33 -15.18
CA ASP A 288 1.24 1.57 -15.62
C ASP A 288 1.31 1.73 -17.16
N SER A 289 0.73 2.79 -17.68
CA SER A 289 0.72 3.10 -19.12
C SER A 289 2.11 3.27 -19.75
N MET A 290 3.15 3.50 -18.94
CA MET A 290 4.54 3.60 -19.38
C MET A 290 5.32 2.27 -19.21
N GLY A 291 4.63 1.18 -18.86
CA GLY A 291 5.23 -0.13 -18.65
C GLY A 291 6.05 -0.28 -17.35
N ARG A 292 5.92 0.66 -16.41
CA ARG A 292 6.59 0.62 -15.11
C ARG A 292 5.71 -0.11 -14.09
N LEU A 293 6.32 -0.79 -13.13
CA LEU A 293 5.58 -1.47 -12.06
C LEU A 293 4.69 -0.50 -11.28
N MET A 294 3.46 -0.95 -10.98
CA MET A 294 2.53 -0.19 -10.15
C MET A 294 2.93 -0.21 -8.69
N VAL A 295 2.74 0.93 -8.01
CA VAL A 295 3.02 1.09 -6.58
C VAL A 295 2.08 2.09 -5.95
N GLY A 296 1.59 1.77 -4.76
CA GLY A 296 0.88 2.69 -3.89
C GLY A 296 1.74 3.19 -2.75
N ALA A 297 1.32 4.28 -2.12
CA ALA A 297 1.96 4.81 -0.92
C ALA A 297 0.93 5.28 0.10
N ALA A 298 1.14 4.90 1.35
CA ALA A 298 0.29 5.33 2.45
C ALA A 298 0.64 6.73 2.93
N VAL A 299 -0.37 7.47 3.33
CA VAL A 299 -0.25 8.79 3.94
C VAL A 299 -1.17 8.88 5.16
N GLY A 300 -0.84 9.79 6.09
CA GLY A 300 -1.65 10.06 7.29
C GLY A 300 -2.37 11.40 7.20
N ILE A 301 -3.08 11.73 8.29
CA ILE A 301 -3.72 13.04 8.48
C ILE A 301 -2.71 13.96 9.17
N THR A 302 -1.81 14.57 8.40
CA THR A 302 -0.75 15.44 8.91
C THR A 302 -0.84 16.83 8.27
N ALA A 303 -0.24 17.84 8.91
CA ALA A 303 -0.25 19.20 8.37
C ALA A 303 0.47 19.28 7.02
N ASP A 304 1.52 18.49 6.82
CA ASP A 304 2.37 18.41 5.64
C ASP A 304 1.87 17.45 4.56
N ILE A 305 0.62 16.99 4.66
CA ILE A 305 0.05 15.96 3.75
C ILE A 305 0.23 16.33 2.26
N LEU A 306 0.02 17.59 1.87
CA LEU A 306 0.15 17.98 0.46
C LEU A 306 1.59 17.93 -0.02
N LEU A 307 2.56 18.28 0.81
CA LEU A 307 4.00 18.17 0.48
C LEU A 307 4.39 16.70 0.25
N ARG A 308 3.90 15.80 1.12
CA ARG A 308 4.14 14.37 0.95
C ARG A 308 3.50 13.82 -0.33
N VAL A 309 2.24 14.15 -0.58
CA VAL A 309 1.54 13.71 -1.80
C VAL A 309 2.23 14.27 -3.05
N GLU A 310 2.65 15.52 -3.05
CA GLU A 310 3.40 16.14 -4.14
C GLU A 310 4.67 15.36 -4.48
N ALA A 311 5.50 15.07 -3.47
CA ALA A 311 6.72 14.30 -3.65
C ALA A 311 6.46 12.89 -4.21
N LEU A 312 5.40 12.22 -3.75
CA LEU A 312 5.00 10.90 -4.22
C LEU A 312 4.49 10.94 -5.66
N VAL A 313 3.65 11.91 -6.01
CA VAL A 313 3.11 12.12 -7.36
C VAL A 313 4.25 12.44 -8.34
N HIS A 314 5.19 13.30 -7.95
CA HIS A 314 6.37 13.61 -8.76
C HIS A 314 7.23 12.36 -9.05
N CYS A 315 7.26 11.39 -8.14
CA CYS A 315 7.93 10.10 -8.35
C CYS A 315 7.09 9.08 -9.13
N GLY A 316 5.83 9.41 -9.47
CA GLY A 316 4.94 8.58 -10.29
C GLY A 316 4.19 7.51 -9.51
N VAL A 317 3.80 7.77 -8.25
CA VAL A 317 2.92 6.86 -7.50
C VAL A 317 1.58 6.67 -8.22
N ASP A 318 1.05 5.44 -8.25
CA ASP A 318 -0.21 5.15 -8.96
C ASP A 318 -1.44 5.37 -8.06
N VAL A 319 -1.31 5.12 -6.78
CA VAL A 319 -2.41 5.26 -5.81
C VAL A 319 -1.90 5.76 -4.46
N ILE A 320 -2.64 6.69 -3.88
CA ILE A 320 -2.42 7.16 -2.50
C ILE A 320 -3.39 6.42 -1.59
N THR A 321 -2.88 5.83 -0.53
CA THR A 321 -3.71 5.18 0.50
C THR A 321 -3.76 6.06 1.75
N LEU A 322 -4.91 6.66 2.03
CA LEU A 322 -5.12 7.40 3.28
C LEU A 322 -5.46 6.41 4.38
N ASP A 323 -4.43 6.03 5.14
CA ASP A 323 -4.47 4.96 6.13
C ASP A 323 -4.67 5.53 7.54
N SER A 324 -5.84 5.21 8.13
CA SER A 324 -6.28 5.66 9.45
C SER A 324 -7.04 4.55 10.16
N ALA A 325 -6.94 4.49 11.48
CA ALA A 325 -7.70 3.55 12.31
C ALA A 325 -9.22 3.76 12.20
N HIS A 326 -9.68 5.00 11.91
CA HIS A 326 -11.08 5.34 11.77
C HIS A 326 -11.31 6.29 10.59
N GLY A 327 -11.61 5.71 9.42
CA GLY A 327 -11.80 6.44 8.17
C GLY A 327 -13.05 7.34 8.14
N HIS A 328 -14.13 6.98 8.87
CA HIS A 328 -15.33 7.80 8.97
C HIS A 328 -15.17 8.91 10.01
N SER A 329 -14.11 9.70 9.89
CA SER A 329 -13.86 10.88 10.72
C SER A 329 -13.75 12.13 9.86
N LYS A 330 -14.11 13.29 10.44
CA LYS A 330 -14.06 14.59 9.76
C LYS A 330 -12.67 14.84 9.16
N GLY A 331 -11.59 14.57 9.92
CA GLY A 331 -10.22 14.79 9.46
C GLY A 331 -9.84 13.94 8.24
N VAL A 332 -10.26 12.67 8.17
CA VAL A 332 -10.04 11.81 7.01
C VAL A 332 -10.81 12.31 5.80
N ILE A 333 -12.10 12.59 5.95
CA ILE A 333 -12.99 13.07 4.88
C ILE A 333 -12.46 14.39 4.31
N ASP A 334 -12.09 15.35 5.17
CA ASP A 334 -11.55 16.66 4.75
C ASP A 334 -10.19 16.49 4.05
N THR A 335 -9.35 15.53 4.49
CA THR A 335 -8.08 15.24 3.86
C THR A 335 -8.25 14.63 2.47
N VAL A 336 -9.20 13.69 2.27
CA VAL A 336 -9.54 13.17 0.94
C VAL A 336 -9.92 14.32 0.01
N LYS A 337 -10.85 15.19 0.43
CA LYS A 337 -11.27 16.37 -0.36
C LYS A 337 -10.08 17.28 -0.70
N LYS A 338 -9.20 17.54 0.27
CA LYS A 338 -8.01 18.39 0.12
C LYS A 338 -7.05 17.82 -0.92
N VAL A 339 -6.77 16.51 -0.86
CA VAL A 339 -5.88 15.84 -1.82
C VAL A 339 -6.52 15.80 -3.21
N LYS A 340 -7.81 15.43 -3.32
CA LYS A 340 -8.52 15.40 -4.62
C LYS A 340 -8.65 16.78 -5.26
N LYS A 341 -8.79 17.84 -4.46
CA LYS A 341 -8.78 19.22 -4.99
C LYS A 341 -7.43 19.61 -5.59
N ALA A 342 -6.33 19.19 -4.96
CA ALA A 342 -4.96 19.47 -5.43
C ALA A 342 -4.55 18.58 -6.62
N TYR A 343 -4.93 17.30 -6.60
CA TYR A 343 -4.54 16.28 -7.57
C TYR A 343 -5.77 15.50 -8.05
N LYS A 344 -6.47 16.02 -9.05
CA LYS A 344 -7.75 15.47 -9.54
C LYS A 344 -7.64 14.04 -10.04
N ASP A 345 -6.54 13.69 -10.71
CA ASP A 345 -6.36 12.40 -11.40
C ASP A 345 -5.79 11.31 -10.50
N ILE A 346 -5.18 11.67 -9.35
CA ILE A 346 -4.62 10.66 -8.46
C ILE A 346 -5.71 9.77 -7.87
N GLN A 347 -5.49 8.48 -7.90
CA GLN A 347 -6.38 7.50 -7.27
C GLN A 347 -6.17 7.50 -5.76
N ILE A 348 -7.26 7.44 -4.99
CA ILE A 348 -7.21 7.42 -3.52
C ILE A 348 -7.96 6.19 -3.01
N ILE A 349 -7.32 5.46 -2.11
CA ILE A 349 -7.94 4.46 -1.25
C ILE A 349 -7.98 5.07 0.16
N ALA A 350 -9.14 5.08 0.80
CA ALA A 350 -9.28 5.65 2.14
C ALA A 350 -9.94 4.65 3.10
N GLY A 351 -9.41 4.55 4.31
CA GLY A 351 -9.91 3.66 5.37
C GLY A 351 -9.24 3.94 6.73
N ASN A 352 -9.54 3.08 7.73
CA ASN A 352 -10.42 1.92 7.64
C ASN A 352 -11.89 2.31 7.80
N VAL A 353 -12.78 1.58 7.18
CA VAL A 353 -14.23 1.83 7.25
C VAL A 353 -14.97 0.51 7.49
N ALA A 354 -15.94 0.54 8.41
CA ALA A 354 -16.73 -0.63 8.79
C ALA A 354 -18.23 -0.48 8.49
N THR A 355 -18.69 0.71 8.09
CA THR A 355 -20.11 0.99 7.87
C THR A 355 -20.39 1.50 6.47
N GLY A 356 -21.58 1.21 5.95
CA GLY A 356 -22.04 1.74 4.66
C GLY A 356 -22.09 3.27 4.62
N GLU A 357 -22.42 3.92 5.73
CA GLU A 357 -22.43 5.38 5.84
C GLU A 357 -21.02 5.96 5.71
N GLY A 358 -20.04 5.35 6.41
CA GLY A 358 -18.64 5.73 6.29
C GLY A 358 -18.10 5.56 4.86
N ALA A 359 -18.44 4.45 4.22
CA ALA A 359 -18.07 4.21 2.82
C ALA A 359 -18.69 5.27 1.89
N LYS A 360 -19.99 5.57 2.03
CA LYS A 360 -20.67 6.62 1.25
C LYS A 360 -20.03 7.98 1.45
N ALA A 361 -19.67 8.35 2.70
CA ALA A 361 -19.04 9.62 3.01
C ALA A 361 -17.65 9.76 2.35
N LEU A 362 -16.85 8.69 2.34
CA LEU A 362 -15.55 8.67 1.68
C LEU A 362 -15.68 8.72 0.15
N VAL A 363 -16.61 7.98 -0.43
CA VAL A 363 -16.91 8.05 -1.87
C VAL A 363 -17.35 9.45 -2.29
N ALA A 364 -18.22 10.10 -1.50
CA ALA A 364 -18.66 11.47 -1.76
C ALA A 364 -17.53 12.51 -1.59
N ALA A 365 -16.48 12.19 -0.87
CA ALA A 365 -15.32 13.06 -0.71
C ALA A 365 -14.35 12.99 -1.91
N GLY A 366 -14.48 11.99 -2.79
CA GLY A 366 -13.67 11.79 -4.00
C GLY A 366 -12.97 10.47 -4.11
#